data_66b9caa01e82549d9524839a42fb8b45
#
_entry.id   66b9caa01e82549d9524839a42fb8b45
#
_cell.length_a   1.000
_cell.length_b   1.000
_cell.length_c   1.000
_cell.angle_alpha   90.00
_cell.angle_beta   90.00
_cell.angle_gamma   90.00
#
_symmetry.space_group_name_H-M   'P 1'
#
loop_
_entity.id
_entity.type
_entity.pdbx_description
1 polymer ?
#
loop_
_entity_poly.entity_id
_entity_poly.type
_entity_poly.pdbx_seq_one_letter_code
_entity_poly.pdbx_strand_id
1 'polypeptide(L)'
;MKKLILIGIADLSLASCKTISKQYVVRPKSHTETQGTATFTQKKGKVEMDLSVFKLKPGLHAVHIHEFGNCSATDASSAGGHWNPSKDDHGKWQSDHFHMGDIGNLDADKDGQARLTFSTDKWCLGCDDPMKNIIGKSIVIHAGVDDFHTQPTGNAGGRIGCVEIK
;
A
#
# COMPACT_ATOMS: atom_id res chain seq x y z
N MET A 1 -32.12 14.05 -60.16
CA MET A 1 -32.02 14.28 -58.69
C MET A 1 -31.02 13.27 -58.14
N LYS A 2 -29.79 13.71 -57.83
CA LYS A 2 -28.70 12.85 -57.24
C LYS A 2 -28.84 12.90 -55.72
N LYS A 3 -29.13 11.75 -55.10
CA LYS A 3 -29.14 11.64 -53.62
C LYS A 3 -27.67 11.50 -53.13
N LEU A 4 -27.21 12.47 -52.37
CA LEU A 4 -25.94 12.41 -51.66
C LEU A 4 -26.14 11.58 -50.38
N ILE A 5 -25.46 10.43 -50.28
CA ILE A 5 -25.42 9.61 -49.05
C ILE A 5 -24.24 10.11 -48.23
N LEU A 6 -24.52 10.78 -47.13
CA LEU A 6 -23.48 11.09 -46.08
C LEU A 6 -23.21 9.81 -45.30
N ILE A 7 -22.03 9.24 -45.44
CA ILE A 7 -21.52 8.19 -44.59
C ILE A 7 -20.88 8.85 -43.37
N GLY A 8 -21.59 8.80 -42.24
CA GLY A 8 -21.01 9.24 -40.96
C GLY A 8 -19.94 8.27 -40.48
N ILE A 9 -18.71 8.74 -40.40
CA ILE A 9 -17.60 7.99 -39.77
C ILE A 9 -17.79 8.12 -38.25
N ALA A 10 -18.18 7.03 -37.59
CA ALA A 10 -18.20 6.98 -36.14
C ALA A 10 -16.75 6.82 -35.64
N ASP A 11 -16.19 7.87 -35.03
CA ASP A 11 -14.92 7.82 -34.33
C ASP A 11 -15.04 6.91 -33.09
N LEU A 12 -14.55 5.70 -33.22
CA LEU A 12 -14.42 4.76 -32.11
C LEU A 12 -13.18 5.16 -31.31
N SER A 13 -13.34 6.06 -30.33
CA SER A 13 -12.27 6.40 -29.39
C SER A 13 -11.92 5.20 -28.52
N LEU A 14 -10.83 4.51 -28.84
CA LEU A 14 -10.23 3.49 -27.99
C LEU A 14 -9.74 4.16 -26.69
N ALA A 15 -10.51 4.06 -25.62
CA ALA A 15 -10.07 4.45 -24.29
C ALA A 15 -8.85 3.58 -23.91
N SER A 16 -7.65 4.13 -24.10
CA SER A 16 -6.41 3.50 -23.66
C SER A 16 -6.42 3.36 -22.14
N CYS A 17 -6.52 2.14 -21.65
CA CYS A 17 -6.46 1.84 -20.22
C CYS A 17 -5.01 2.04 -19.75
N LYS A 18 -4.69 3.27 -19.29
CA LYS A 18 -3.35 3.65 -18.84
C LYS A 18 -2.97 2.83 -17.61
N THR A 19 -1.87 2.08 -17.68
CA THR A 19 -1.24 1.42 -16.53
C THR A 19 -0.24 2.38 -15.92
N ILE A 20 -0.30 2.57 -14.60
CA ILE A 20 0.69 3.33 -13.81
C ILE A 20 1.44 2.30 -12.98
N SER A 21 2.77 2.30 -13.02
CA SER A 21 3.60 1.45 -12.17
C SER A 21 4.71 2.29 -11.55
N LYS A 22 4.89 2.15 -10.24
CA LYS A 22 5.91 2.86 -9.45
C LYS A 22 6.56 1.90 -8.47
N GLN A 23 7.88 1.93 -8.38
CA GLN A 23 8.66 1.13 -7.43
C GLN A 23 9.40 2.03 -6.46
N TYR A 24 9.41 1.61 -5.19
CA TYR A 24 10.04 2.32 -4.08
C TYR A 24 10.89 1.36 -3.26
N VAL A 25 11.90 1.90 -2.57
CA VAL A 25 12.85 1.12 -1.75
C VAL A 25 12.40 1.10 -0.30
N VAL A 26 12.40 -0.07 0.32
CA VAL A 26 12.27 -0.25 1.77
C VAL A 26 13.56 0.20 2.44
N ARG A 27 13.46 1.16 3.35
CA ARG A 27 14.56 1.66 4.16
C ARG A 27 14.51 1.07 5.56
N PRO A 28 15.64 0.58 6.11
CA PRO A 28 15.68 0.05 7.47
C PRO A 28 15.32 1.11 8.51
N LYS A 29 14.70 0.67 9.60
CA LYS A 29 14.34 1.50 10.75
C LYS A 29 14.74 0.82 12.05
N SER A 30 14.78 1.58 13.15
CA SER A 30 15.07 1.08 14.51
C SER A 30 16.35 0.24 14.58
N HIS A 31 17.41 0.66 13.87
CA HIS A 31 18.71 -0.02 13.82
C HIS A 31 18.65 -1.46 13.28
N THR A 32 17.63 -1.81 12.50
CA THR A 32 17.55 -3.09 11.79
C THR A 32 18.27 -3.03 10.44
N GLU A 33 18.35 -4.18 9.75
CA GLU A 33 18.86 -4.26 8.38
C GLU A 33 17.77 -4.52 7.34
N THR A 34 16.50 -4.36 7.70
CA THR A 34 15.34 -4.62 6.84
C THR A 34 15.44 -3.83 5.55
N GLN A 35 15.40 -4.53 4.41
CA GLN A 35 15.55 -3.97 3.07
C GLN A 35 14.54 -4.61 2.12
N GLY A 36 14.31 -3.96 0.98
CA GLY A 36 13.39 -4.51 -0.02
C GLY A 36 12.89 -3.49 -0.99
N THR A 37 11.82 -3.85 -1.69
CA THR A 37 11.11 -2.99 -2.64
C THR A 37 9.61 -3.15 -2.50
N ALA A 38 8.88 -2.06 -2.73
CA ALA A 38 7.44 -2.05 -2.89
C ALA A 38 7.11 -1.52 -4.29
N THR A 39 6.47 -2.33 -5.11
CA THR A 39 5.99 -1.94 -6.43
C THR A 39 4.48 -1.79 -6.40
N PHE A 40 3.98 -0.63 -6.80
CA PHE A 40 2.56 -0.38 -6.96
C PHE A 40 2.21 -0.31 -8.44
N THR A 41 1.20 -1.04 -8.84
CA THR A 41 0.67 -1.02 -10.21
C THR A 41 -0.81 -0.70 -10.19
N GLN A 42 -1.20 0.39 -10.84
CA GLN A 42 -2.61 0.74 -11.03
C GLN A 42 -3.05 0.41 -12.45
N LYS A 43 -4.11 -0.41 -12.56
CA LYS A 43 -4.73 -0.80 -13.83
C LYS A 43 -6.23 -1.03 -13.64
N LYS A 44 -7.05 -0.51 -14.53
CA LYS A 44 -8.52 -0.69 -14.52
C LYS A 44 -9.16 -0.40 -13.15
N GLY A 45 -8.75 0.69 -12.49
CA GLY A 45 -9.31 1.13 -11.21
C GLY A 45 -8.86 0.34 -9.98
N LYS A 46 -7.95 -0.63 -10.13
CA LYS A 46 -7.35 -1.37 -9.00
C LYS A 46 -5.90 -1.02 -8.85
N VAL A 47 -5.43 -0.97 -7.61
CA VAL A 47 -4.02 -0.87 -7.24
C VAL A 47 -3.58 -2.22 -6.70
N GLU A 48 -2.50 -2.74 -7.27
CA GLU A 48 -1.77 -3.89 -6.76
C GLU A 48 -0.45 -3.42 -6.16
N MET A 49 -0.15 -3.89 -4.96
CA MET A 49 1.13 -3.74 -4.29
C MET A 49 1.84 -5.08 -4.28
N ASP A 50 3.08 -5.12 -4.78
CA ASP A 50 4.01 -6.23 -4.63
C ASP A 50 5.15 -5.78 -3.73
N LEU A 51 5.17 -6.31 -2.51
CA LEU A 51 6.16 -5.98 -1.48
C LEU A 51 7.09 -7.18 -1.30
N SER A 52 8.38 -6.98 -1.62
CA SER A 52 9.46 -7.95 -1.38
C SER A 52 10.40 -7.41 -0.32
N VAL A 53 10.61 -8.16 0.76
CA VAL A 53 11.41 -7.74 1.91
C VAL A 53 12.39 -8.85 2.29
N PHE A 54 13.56 -8.46 2.75
CA PHE A 54 14.61 -9.35 3.22
C PHE A 54 15.30 -8.78 4.45
N LYS A 55 16.12 -9.58 5.12
CA LYS A 55 16.73 -9.26 6.41
C LYS A 55 15.70 -9.11 7.54
N LEU A 56 14.60 -9.83 7.45
CA LEU A 56 13.63 -9.99 8.53
C LEU A 56 14.03 -11.11 9.49
N LYS A 57 13.48 -11.08 10.71
CA LYS A 57 13.45 -12.29 11.52
C LYS A 57 12.41 -13.24 10.93
N PRO A 58 12.64 -14.59 10.96
CA PRO A 58 11.60 -15.53 10.52
C PRO A 58 10.29 -15.36 11.27
N GLY A 59 9.16 -15.49 10.56
CA GLY A 59 7.81 -15.40 11.09
C GLY A 59 7.01 -14.22 10.58
N LEU A 60 5.89 -13.92 11.23
CA LEU A 60 4.93 -12.92 10.79
C LEU A 60 5.35 -11.49 11.21
N HIS A 61 5.19 -10.57 10.27
CA HIS A 61 5.44 -9.14 10.44
C HIS A 61 4.25 -8.34 9.94
N ALA A 62 3.70 -7.48 10.76
CA ALA A 62 2.62 -6.59 10.33
C ALA A 62 3.11 -5.59 9.27
N VAL A 63 2.22 -5.29 8.32
CA VAL A 63 2.42 -4.30 7.25
C VAL A 63 1.21 -3.41 7.18
N HIS A 64 1.44 -2.09 7.29
CA HIS A 64 0.37 -1.10 7.22
C HIS A 64 0.76 0.09 6.33
N ILE A 65 -0.25 0.76 5.74
CA ILE A 65 -0.06 2.12 5.22
C ILE A 65 -0.24 3.09 6.39
N HIS A 66 0.74 3.98 6.56
CA HIS A 66 0.76 5.05 7.54
C HIS A 66 0.41 6.40 6.92
N GLU A 67 -0.03 7.31 7.78
CA GLU A 67 -0.65 8.59 7.43
C GLU A 67 0.26 9.52 6.62
N PHE A 68 1.56 9.55 6.95
CA PHE A 68 2.51 10.48 6.32
C PHE A 68 3.57 9.74 5.51
N GLY A 69 3.86 10.22 4.29
CA GLY A 69 4.97 9.77 3.44
C GLY A 69 6.31 10.31 3.92
N ASN A 70 6.61 10.10 5.20
CA ASN A 70 7.79 10.62 5.86
C ASN A 70 8.49 9.52 6.69
N CYS A 71 9.60 9.01 6.16
CA CYS A 71 10.44 8.01 6.80
C CYS A 71 11.72 8.63 7.43
N SER A 72 11.73 9.92 7.80
CA SER A 72 12.97 10.59 8.27
C SER A 72 13.40 10.17 9.65
N ALA A 73 12.46 9.94 10.58
CA ALA A 73 12.80 9.48 11.93
C ALA A 73 13.45 8.09 11.93
N THR A 74 14.41 7.87 12.83
CA THR A 74 15.15 6.60 12.95
C THR A 74 14.22 5.41 13.26
N ASP A 75 13.17 5.65 14.04
CA ASP A 75 12.16 4.68 14.44
C ASP A 75 10.89 4.72 13.55
N ALA A 76 10.92 5.48 12.46
CA ALA A 76 9.78 5.75 11.58
C ALA A 76 8.57 6.43 12.26
N SER A 77 8.74 7.05 13.44
CA SER A 77 7.63 7.78 14.11
C SER A 77 7.10 8.94 13.27
N SER A 78 7.92 9.53 12.38
CA SER A 78 7.53 10.57 11.44
C SER A 78 6.47 10.13 10.41
N ALA A 79 6.24 8.82 10.25
CA ALA A 79 5.17 8.29 9.39
C ALA A 79 3.76 8.44 9.98
N GLY A 80 3.64 8.82 11.26
CA GLY A 80 2.34 8.96 11.94
C GLY A 80 1.72 7.62 12.35
N GLY A 81 0.40 7.60 12.53
CA GLY A 81 -0.41 6.40 12.76
C GLY A 81 -0.78 5.66 11.48
N HIS A 82 -1.64 4.64 11.58
CA HIS A 82 -2.22 4.00 10.40
C HIS A 82 -3.04 5.02 9.60
N TRP A 83 -2.99 4.91 8.27
CA TRP A 83 -3.85 5.72 7.42
C TRP A 83 -5.31 5.31 7.58
N ASN A 84 -6.06 6.17 8.27
CA ASN A 84 -7.44 5.94 8.67
C ASN A 84 -8.33 7.14 8.29
N PRO A 85 -8.65 7.34 7.00
CA PRO A 85 -9.46 8.47 6.58
C PRO A 85 -10.93 8.37 7.02
N SER A 86 -11.44 7.16 7.27
CA SER A 86 -12.80 6.90 7.74
C SER A 86 -12.97 7.11 9.25
N LYS A 87 -11.87 7.21 10.01
CA LYS A 87 -11.87 7.27 11.48
C LYS A 87 -12.55 6.05 12.13
N ASP A 88 -12.34 4.89 11.55
CA ASP A 88 -12.82 3.61 12.03
C ASP A 88 -11.86 2.98 13.06
N ASP A 89 -12.25 1.90 13.68
CA ASP A 89 -11.36 1.09 14.53
C ASP A 89 -10.41 0.24 13.66
N HIS A 90 -9.26 -0.12 14.24
CA HIS A 90 -8.32 -1.05 13.64
C HIS A 90 -8.93 -2.45 13.51
N GLY A 91 -8.61 -3.14 12.42
CA GLY A 91 -9.07 -4.51 12.23
C GLY A 91 -8.52 -5.20 10.99
N LYS A 92 -9.02 -6.40 10.75
CA LYS A 92 -8.66 -7.15 9.55
C LYS A 92 -9.25 -6.49 8.31
N TRP A 93 -8.48 -6.39 7.25
CA TRP A 93 -8.92 -5.84 5.96
C TRP A 93 -10.29 -6.40 5.52
N GLN A 94 -11.22 -5.51 5.23
CA GLN A 94 -12.60 -5.82 4.83
C GLN A 94 -13.46 -6.52 5.90
N SER A 95 -13.08 -6.51 7.18
CA SER A 95 -14.01 -6.79 8.27
C SER A 95 -14.99 -5.60 8.47
N ASP A 96 -15.86 -5.68 9.46
CA ASP A 96 -16.83 -4.62 9.76
C ASP A 96 -16.14 -3.29 10.11
N HIS A 97 -14.99 -3.36 10.78
CA HIS A 97 -14.13 -2.24 11.15
C HIS A 97 -12.70 -2.49 10.68
N PHE A 98 -12.08 -1.53 10.01
CA PHE A 98 -10.68 -1.56 9.60
C PHE A 98 -10.23 -0.19 9.07
N HIS A 99 -8.93 0.11 9.18
CA HIS A 99 -8.34 1.28 8.55
C HIS A 99 -8.05 1.02 7.06
N MET A 100 -8.08 2.05 6.25
CA MET A 100 -7.66 1.94 4.84
C MET A 100 -6.18 1.53 4.67
N GLY A 101 -5.42 1.62 5.75
CA GLY A 101 -4.02 1.19 5.82
C GLY A 101 -3.79 -0.21 6.38
N ASP A 102 -4.81 -0.93 6.85
CA ASP A 102 -4.65 -2.24 7.49
C ASP A 102 -4.48 -3.35 6.45
N ILE A 103 -3.25 -3.58 6.01
CA ILE A 103 -2.93 -4.58 4.97
C ILE A 103 -2.94 -6.01 5.57
N GLY A 104 -2.29 -6.18 6.72
CA GLY A 104 -2.20 -7.45 7.44
C GLY A 104 -0.76 -7.90 7.69
N ASN A 105 -0.50 -9.19 7.59
CA ASN A 105 0.78 -9.79 7.92
C ASN A 105 1.52 -10.33 6.70
N LEU A 106 2.81 -10.15 6.69
CA LEU A 106 3.83 -10.65 5.78
C LEU A 106 4.56 -11.81 6.48
N ASP A 107 4.71 -12.95 5.83
CA ASP A 107 5.38 -14.13 6.41
C ASP A 107 6.80 -14.24 5.90
N ALA A 108 7.77 -14.10 6.80
CA ALA A 108 9.19 -14.25 6.51
C ALA A 108 9.64 -15.68 6.72
N ASP A 109 10.30 -16.23 5.69
CA ASP A 109 10.86 -17.57 5.72
C ASP A 109 12.06 -17.68 6.69
N LYS A 110 12.64 -18.90 6.79
CA LYS A 110 13.81 -19.16 7.64
C LYS A 110 15.06 -18.34 7.28
N ASP A 111 15.12 -17.82 6.05
CA ASP A 111 16.23 -17.00 5.53
C ASP A 111 15.94 -15.50 5.65
N GLY A 112 14.79 -15.13 6.27
CA GLY A 112 14.37 -13.77 6.47
C GLY A 112 13.89 -13.08 5.20
N GLN A 113 13.40 -13.83 4.22
CA GLN A 113 12.82 -13.33 2.99
C GLN A 113 11.30 -13.45 3.02
N ALA A 114 10.62 -12.44 2.52
CA ALA A 114 9.18 -12.42 2.47
C ALA A 114 8.66 -11.69 1.24
N ARG A 115 7.50 -12.12 0.75
CA ARG A 115 6.77 -11.44 -0.32
C ARG A 115 5.28 -11.38 0.00
N LEU A 116 4.70 -10.21 -0.21
CA LEU A 116 3.28 -9.97 -0.04
C LEU A 116 2.72 -9.27 -1.29
N THR A 117 1.73 -9.89 -1.93
CA THR A 117 0.94 -9.24 -2.97
C THR A 117 -0.43 -8.87 -2.40
N PHE A 118 -0.81 -7.59 -2.55
CA PHE A 118 -2.06 -7.06 -2.07
C PHE A 118 -2.74 -6.25 -3.17
N SER A 119 -4.04 -6.47 -3.41
CA SER A 119 -4.76 -5.79 -4.49
C SER A 119 -6.11 -5.27 -4.03
N THR A 120 -6.42 -4.01 -4.36
CA THR A 120 -7.68 -3.38 -3.96
C THR A 120 -8.13 -2.30 -4.95
N ASP A 121 -9.42 -2.06 -5.02
CA ASP A 121 -10.06 -0.91 -5.69
C ASP A 121 -10.35 0.25 -4.73
N LYS A 122 -9.99 0.08 -3.45
CA LYS A 122 -10.13 1.12 -2.41
C LYS A 122 -8.94 2.09 -2.39
N TRP A 123 -7.88 1.83 -3.18
CA TRP A 123 -6.71 2.71 -3.33
C TRP A 123 -6.61 3.29 -4.73
N CYS A 124 -5.89 4.40 -4.86
CA CYS A 124 -5.45 4.97 -6.13
C CYS A 124 -4.06 5.59 -6.03
N LEU A 125 -3.40 5.72 -7.17
CA LEU A 125 -2.11 6.38 -7.32
C LEU A 125 -2.30 7.78 -7.93
N GLY A 126 -2.54 8.79 -7.09
CA GLY A 126 -2.62 10.18 -7.49
C GLY A 126 -3.98 10.61 -8.06
N CYS A 127 -5.08 10.03 -7.60
CA CYS A 127 -6.42 10.56 -7.87
C CYS A 127 -6.78 11.69 -6.89
N ASP A 128 -7.83 12.43 -7.19
CA ASP A 128 -8.30 13.56 -6.38
C ASP A 128 -9.06 13.13 -5.12
N ASP A 129 -9.40 11.84 -4.98
CA ASP A 129 -10.12 11.32 -3.81
C ASP A 129 -9.15 11.08 -2.63
N PRO A 130 -9.18 11.92 -1.57
CA PRO A 130 -8.28 11.79 -0.43
C PRO A 130 -8.54 10.54 0.41
N MET A 131 -9.72 9.90 0.27
CA MET A 131 -10.09 8.66 0.94
C MET A 131 -9.44 7.44 0.29
N LYS A 132 -8.89 7.59 -0.94
CA LYS A 132 -8.28 6.50 -1.72
C LYS A 132 -6.83 6.75 -2.11
N ASN A 133 -6.40 8.02 -2.15
CA ASN A 133 -5.08 8.37 -2.65
C ASN A 133 -3.97 7.99 -1.67
N ILE A 134 -3.12 7.03 -2.07
CA ILE A 134 -1.99 6.58 -1.26
C ILE A 134 -0.69 7.34 -1.55
N ILE A 135 -0.66 8.23 -2.55
CA ILE A 135 0.49 9.12 -2.76
C ILE A 135 0.63 10.07 -1.58
N GLY A 136 1.85 10.25 -1.08
CA GLY A 136 2.12 11.02 0.13
C GLY A 136 1.92 10.24 1.44
N LYS A 137 1.68 8.93 1.36
CA LYS A 137 1.62 7.99 2.48
C LYS A 137 2.92 7.17 2.57
N SER A 138 3.03 6.32 3.58
CA SER A 138 4.14 5.37 3.67
C SER A 138 3.67 3.97 4.00
N ILE A 139 4.42 2.95 3.53
CA ILE A 139 4.33 1.60 4.11
C ILE A 139 5.25 1.56 5.32
N VAL A 140 4.76 0.96 6.41
CA VAL A 140 5.58 0.60 7.56
C VAL A 140 5.52 -0.92 7.75
N ILE A 141 6.68 -1.52 7.96
CA ILE A 141 6.84 -2.94 8.31
C ILE A 141 7.19 -2.98 9.80
N HIS A 142 6.51 -3.85 10.54
CA HIS A 142 6.62 -3.95 11.98
C HIS A 142 7.41 -5.19 12.43
N ALA A 143 7.93 -5.15 13.65
CA ALA A 143 8.69 -6.25 14.23
C ALA A 143 7.83 -7.43 14.67
N GLY A 144 6.57 -7.19 14.96
CA GLY A 144 5.60 -8.17 15.46
C GLY A 144 4.44 -8.41 14.50
N VAL A 145 3.53 -9.25 14.95
CA VAL A 145 2.31 -9.67 14.24
C VAL A 145 1.21 -8.65 14.49
N ASP A 146 0.42 -8.36 13.46
CA ASP A 146 -0.87 -7.72 13.62
C ASP A 146 -1.87 -8.76 14.13
N ASP A 147 -2.44 -8.53 15.32
CA ASP A 147 -3.44 -9.40 15.93
C ASP A 147 -4.87 -9.09 15.44
N PHE A 148 -5.06 -8.02 14.65
CA PHE A 148 -6.31 -7.54 14.07
C PHE A 148 -7.38 -7.07 15.07
N HIS A 149 -7.04 -6.91 16.35
CA HIS A 149 -7.98 -6.62 17.43
C HIS A 149 -7.54 -5.51 18.35
N THR A 150 -6.26 -5.48 18.74
CA THR A 150 -5.73 -4.50 19.69
C THR A 150 -5.73 -3.10 19.07
N GLN A 151 -6.43 -2.18 19.73
CA GLN A 151 -6.49 -0.80 19.28
C GLN A 151 -5.24 -0.01 19.74
N PRO A 152 -4.79 0.94 18.95
CA PRO A 152 -5.24 1.32 17.60
C PRO A 152 -4.45 0.64 16.48
N THR A 153 -3.54 -0.32 16.74
CA THR A 153 -2.52 -0.75 15.76
C THR A 153 -2.22 -2.24 15.77
N GLY A 154 -3.11 -3.11 16.32
CA GLY A 154 -2.96 -4.55 16.28
C GLY A 154 -1.76 -5.09 17.05
N ASN A 155 -1.25 -4.36 18.05
CA ASN A 155 -0.09 -4.76 18.86
C ASN A 155 1.17 -5.12 18.04
N ALA A 156 1.32 -4.53 16.86
CA ALA A 156 2.33 -4.88 15.85
C ALA A 156 3.80 -4.61 16.27
N GLY A 157 4.01 -3.93 17.37
CA GLY A 157 5.35 -3.68 17.90
C GLY A 157 6.13 -2.59 17.16
N GLY A 158 7.47 -2.62 17.28
CA GLY A 158 8.36 -1.61 16.71
C GLY A 158 8.34 -1.58 15.18
N ARG A 159 8.70 -0.43 14.60
CA ARG A 159 8.74 -0.22 13.14
C ARG A 159 10.16 -0.53 12.64
N ILE A 160 10.31 -1.50 11.77
CA ILE A 160 11.60 -2.01 11.30
C ILE A 160 11.91 -1.67 9.84
N GLY A 161 10.92 -1.30 9.06
CA GLY A 161 11.07 -0.85 7.67
C GLY A 161 10.09 0.24 7.32
N CYS A 162 10.47 1.16 6.41
CA CYS A 162 9.62 2.25 5.95
C CYS A 162 9.84 2.54 4.47
N VAL A 163 8.74 2.82 3.74
CA VAL A 163 8.71 3.17 2.32
C VAL A 163 7.87 4.42 2.13
N GLU A 164 8.43 5.46 1.53
CA GLU A 164 7.66 6.64 1.13
C GLU A 164 7.03 6.43 -0.26
N ILE A 165 5.72 6.61 -0.37
CA ILE A 165 4.97 6.50 -1.63
C ILE A 165 4.84 7.90 -2.27
N LYS A 166 5.50 8.12 -3.43
CA LYS A 166 5.64 9.45 -4.10
C LYS A 166 5.06 9.47 -5.50
#